data_500f6fecb9309110442ba1e94ccbe714
#
_entry.id   500f6fecb9309110442ba1e94ccbe714
#
_cell.length_a   1.000
_cell.length_b   1.000
_cell.length_c   1.000
_cell.angle_alpha   90.00
_cell.angle_beta   90.00
_cell.angle_gamma   90.00
#
_symmetry.space_group_name_H-M   'P 1'
#
loop_
_entity.id
_entity.type
_entity.pdbx_description
1 polymer ?
#
loop_
_entity_poly.entity_id
_entity_poly.type
_entity_poly.pdbx_seq_one_letter_code
_entity_poly.pdbx_strand_id
1 'polypeptide(L)'
;EIDFKLGYNEANEIISMKASSGGFPNNPTEHGVPSGMGTILLFDARTCALICVMDGSLITGLRTGAAGAVSVKALARKNAKTITSIGTGNQARMQIRAIREVMTIEAIHAWDHHPQSLAQYKADIEREFGIPVVMARSKQDAVEQADILVTTTRGKGSLVEAAWVRPGTHIVAIGTDTQGKQELEPEIFRNAKIVNDSIAQCVEKGETWHPLNKNIISKDDIHAEIGEILLGKKPGRETDDEITIFDSTGMAIQDNTTSYLIYRNAIASSTGTAFEFIRS
;
A
#
# COMPACT_ATOMS: atom_id res chain seq x y z
N GLU A 1 -1.21 17.46 9.45
CA GLU A 1 -0.88 16.28 10.26
C GLU A 1 0.54 15.82 9.95
N ILE A 2 1.29 15.37 10.98
CA ILE A 2 2.61 14.76 10.82
C ILE A 2 2.57 13.45 11.60
N ASP A 3 2.81 12.34 10.89
CA ASP A 3 2.94 11.01 11.47
C ASP A 3 4.40 10.66 11.69
N PHE A 4 4.69 10.05 12.83
CA PHE A 4 5.99 9.48 13.13
C PHE A 4 5.90 7.96 13.19
N LYS A 5 6.72 7.29 12.38
CA LYS A 5 6.87 5.83 12.44
C LYS A 5 8.30 5.50 12.87
N LEU A 6 8.41 4.86 14.03
CA LEU A 6 9.68 4.39 14.57
C LEU A 6 9.73 2.87 14.48
N GLY A 7 10.86 2.33 14.04
CA GLY A 7 11.06 0.89 13.92
C GLY A 7 12.50 0.50 14.22
N TYR A 8 12.65 -0.63 14.90
CA TYR A 8 13.90 -1.33 15.08
C TYR A 8 13.91 -2.62 14.28
N ASN A 9 14.94 -2.82 13.49
CA ASN A 9 15.17 -4.05 12.77
C ASN A 9 16.37 -4.77 13.38
N GLU A 10 16.08 -5.80 14.17
CA GLU A 10 17.09 -6.58 14.88
C GLU A 10 18.07 -7.26 13.93
N ALA A 11 17.59 -7.81 12.83
CA ALA A 11 18.43 -8.53 11.87
C ALA A 11 19.49 -7.65 11.19
N ASN A 12 19.24 -6.36 11.07
CA ASN A 12 20.16 -5.40 10.45
C ASN A 12 20.79 -4.44 11.47
N GLU A 13 20.39 -4.51 12.74
CA GLU A 13 20.79 -3.59 13.81
C GLU A 13 20.57 -2.11 13.46
N ILE A 14 19.42 -1.81 12.84
CA ILE A 14 19.06 -0.47 12.37
C ILE A 14 17.80 0.04 13.07
N ILE A 15 17.86 1.26 13.60
CA ILE A 15 16.68 2.02 14.00
C ILE A 15 16.33 2.98 12.86
N SER A 16 15.06 3.09 12.52
CA SER A 16 14.57 4.10 11.59
C SER A 16 13.50 4.96 12.22
N MET A 17 13.50 6.24 11.87
CA MET A 17 12.42 7.17 12.17
C MET A 17 11.97 7.83 10.86
N LYS A 18 10.70 7.67 10.52
CA LYS A 18 10.08 8.42 9.44
C LYS A 18 9.14 9.47 10.02
N ALA A 19 9.35 10.73 9.64
CA ALA A 19 8.37 11.80 9.76
C ALA A 19 7.69 11.98 8.41
N SER A 20 6.38 11.81 8.33
CA SER A 20 5.61 12.04 7.10
C SER A 20 4.46 12.99 7.34
N SER A 21 4.35 14.00 6.48
CA SER A 21 3.26 14.95 6.49
C SER A 21 2.25 14.65 5.39
N GLY A 22 0.98 14.93 5.69
CA GLY A 22 -0.11 14.84 4.74
C GLY A 22 -1.19 15.88 5.04
N GLY A 23 -2.12 16.08 4.10
CA GLY A 23 -3.24 16.99 4.33
C GLY A 23 -2.95 18.47 4.08
N PHE A 24 -1.91 18.78 3.31
CA PHE A 24 -1.56 20.15 2.90
C PHE A 24 -1.85 20.37 1.40
N PRO A 25 -3.13 20.41 0.97
CA PRO A 25 -3.50 20.44 -0.46
C PRO A 25 -3.03 21.71 -1.18
N ASN A 26 -2.87 22.82 -0.46
CA ASN A 26 -2.47 24.09 -1.04
C ASN A 26 -0.95 24.24 -1.20
N ASN A 27 -0.16 23.37 -0.59
CA ASN A 27 1.30 23.46 -0.66
C ASN A 27 1.84 23.63 -2.08
N PRO A 28 1.37 22.88 -3.11
CA PRO A 28 1.90 23.05 -4.47
C PRO A 28 1.64 24.42 -5.07
N THR A 29 0.49 25.01 -4.80
CA THR A 29 0.07 26.29 -5.38
C THR A 29 0.60 27.51 -4.61
N GLU A 30 0.66 27.43 -3.28
CA GLU A 30 1.04 28.54 -2.42
C GLU A 30 2.53 28.56 -2.10
N HIS A 31 3.18 27.40 -2.03
CA HIS A 31 4.56 27.28 -1.54
C HIS A 31 5.50 26.53 -2.50
N GLY A 32 4.99 25.97 -3.60
CA GLY A 32 5.81 25.24 -4.58
C GLY A 32 6.41 23.92 -4.03
N VAL A 33 5.84 23.36 -2.95
CA VAL A 33 6.27 22.09 -2.34
C VAL A 33 5.15 21.06 -2.39
N PRO A 34 5.46 19.76 -2.34
CA PRO A 34 4.43 18.71 -2.41
C PRO A 34 3.37 18.80 -1.30
N SER A 35 2.15 18.33 -1.58
CA SER A 35 1.04 18.27 -0.61
C SER A 35 1.28 17.29 0.54
N GLY A 36 2.23 16.39 0.38
CA GLY A 36 2.72 15.48 1.40
C GLY A 36 4.21 15.27 1.20
N MET A 37 4.96 15.24 2.28
CA MET A 37 6.41 15.07 2.29
C MET A 37 6.80 14.07 3.36
N GLY A 38 7.96 13.47 3.22
CA GLY A 38 8.51 12.55 4.21
C GLY A 38 10.01 12.67 4.34
N THR A 39 10.50 12.50 5.56
CA THR A 39 11.93 12.41 5.86
C THR A 39 12.17 11.14 6.66
N ILE A 40 13.20 10.39 6.29
CA ILE A 40 13.64 9.20 7.05
C ILE A 40 15.03 9.45 7.60
N LEU A 41 15.19 9.11 8.88
CA LEU A 41 16.46 9.05 9.58
C LEU A 41 16.79 7.58 9.84
N LEU A 42 18.03 7.17 9.58
CA LEU A 42 18.55 5.87 9.97
C LEU A 42 19.65 6.03 11.03
N PHE A 43 19.60 5.16 12.02
CA PHE A 43 20.58 5.12 13.09
C PHE A 43 21.17 3.72 13.24
N ASP A 44 22.46 3.61 13.52
CA ASP A 44 23.07 2.37 13.99
C ASP A 44 22.51 2.05 15.40
N ALA A 45 21.91 0.86 15.55
CA ALA A 45 21.21 0.55 16.80
C ALA A 45 22.16 0.28 18.00
N ARG A 46 23.46 0.00 17.73
CA ARG A 46 24.45 -0.29 18.78
C ARG A 46 24.99 1.00 19.41
N THR A 47 25.07 2.07 18.62
CA THR A 47 25.70 3.34 19.01
C THR A 47 24.74 4.50 19.07
N CYS A 48 23.52 4.35 18.51
CA CYS A 48 22.57 5.43 18.25
C CYS A 48 23.14 6.56 17.35
N ALA A 49 24.21 6.30 16.62
CA ALA A 49 24.75 7.26 15.67
C ALA A 49 23.81 7.41 14.48
N LEU A 50 23.52 8.66 14.08
CA LEU A 50 22.80 8.96 12.84
C LEU A 50 23.71 8.63 11.65
N ILE A 51 23.27 7.70 10.79
CA ILE A 51 24.05 7.22 9.64
C ILE A 51 23.49 7.68 8.31
N CYS A 52 22.22 8.08 8.22
CA CYS A 52 21.63 8.56 6.98
C CYS A 52 20.38 9.41 7.21
N VAL A 53 20.22 10.44 6.36
CA VAL A 53 18.99 11.20 6.17
C VAL A 53 18.58 11.07 4.72
N MET A 54 17.31 10.75 4.43
CA MET A 54 16.83 10.56 3.07
C MET A 54 15.39 11.03 2.87
N ASP A 55 14.99 11.24 1.62
CA ASP A 55 13.59 11.51 1.27
C ASP A 55 12.73 10.28 1.59
N GLY A 56 11.70 10.49 2.40
CA GLY A 56 10.76 9.47 2.79
C GLY A 56 9.56 9.33 1.85
N SER A 57 9.34 10.27 0.95
CA SER A 57 8.15 10.27 0.08
C SER A 57 8.22 9.16 -0.97
N LEU A 58 9.35 9.07 -1.68
CA LEU A 58 9.59 8.00 -2.65
C LEU A 58 9.62 6.62 -1.97
N ILE A 59 10.31 6.53 -0.83
CA ILE A 59 10.41 5.28 -0.05
C ILE A 59 9.02 4.81 0.38
N THR A 60 8.18 5.71 0.89
CA THR A 60 6.79 5.39 1.24
C THR A 60 6.01 4.85 0.03
N GLY A 61 6.17 5.45 -1.14
CA GLY A 61 5.57 4.94 -2.37
C GLY A 61 6.02 3.52 -2.71
N LEU A 62 7.33 3.31 -2.76
CA LEU A 62 7.94 2.04 -3.14
C LEU A 62 7.60 0.89 -2.16
N ARG A 63 7.76 1.12 -0.83
CA ARG A 63 7.48 0.07 0.18
C ARG A 63 6.00 -0.30 0.24
N THR A 64 5.12 0.67 -0.01
CA THR A 64 3.68 0.43 -0.02
C THR A 64 3.27 -0.35 -1.29
N GLY A 65 3.84 0.00 -2.44
CA GLY A 65 3.68 -0.79 -3.66
C GLY A 65 4.18 -2.22 -3.49
N ALA A 66 5.35 -2.39 -2.88
CA ALA A 66 5.92 -3.71 -2.59
C ALA A 66 5.03 -4.55 -1.64
N ALA A 67 4.41 -3.93 -0.63
CA ALA A 67 3.47 -4.63 0.26
C ALA A 67 2.26 -5.17 -0.51
N GLY A 68 1.68 -4.37 -1.42
CA GLY A 68 0.61 -4.83 -2.31
C GLY A 68 1.06 -5.97 -3.23
N ALA A 69 2.24 -5.86 -3.84
CA ALA A 69 2.79 -6.93 -4.68
C ALA A 69 3.03 -8.23 -3.91
N VAL A 70 3.51 -8.15 -2.67
CA VAL A 70 3.70 -9.31 -1.79
C VAL A 70 2.35 -9.97 -1.49
N SER A 71 1.31 -9.19 -1.21
CA SER A 71 -0.04 -9.73 -0.98
C SER A 71 -0.61 -10.40 -2.24
N VAL A 72 -0.42 -9.80 -3.41
CA VAL A 72 -0.81 -10.38 -4.70
C VAL A 72 -0.13 -11.74 -4.92
N LYS A 73 1.19 -11.81 -4.69
CA LYS A 73 1.93 -13.07 -4.82
C LYS A 73 1.43 -14.17 -3.89
N ALA A 74 0.97 -13.82 -2.68
CA ALA A 74 0.52 -14.76 -1.65
C ALA A 74 -0.97 -15.12 -1.75
N LEU A 75 -1.81 -14.18 -2.22
CA LEU A 75 -3.25 -14.24 -2.04
C LEU A 75 -4.06 -14.15 -3.35
N ALA A 76 -3.48 -13.69 -4.46
CA ALA A 76 -4.19 -13.67 -5.74
C ALA A 76 -4.26 -15.07 -6.37
N ARG A 77 -5.24 -15.28 -7.25
CA ARG A 77 -5.30 -16.47 -8.09
C ARG A 77 -4.08 -16.51 -9.02
N LYS A 78 -3.56 -17.70 -9.30
CA LYS A 78 -2.41 -17.86 -10.20
C LYS A 78 -2.68 -17.44 -11.64
N ASN A 79 -3.93 -17.47 -12.06
CA ASN A 79 -4.39 -17.08 -13.39
C ASN A 79 -4.95 -15.64 -13.41
N ALA A 80 -4.78 -14.86 -12.35
CA ALA A 80 -5.18 -13.45 -12.32
C ALA A 80 -4.37 -12.65 -13.33
N LYS A 81 -5.03 -11.75 -14.09
CA LYS A 81 -4.43 -10.98 -15.18
C LYS A 81 -4.90 -9.53 -15.24
N THR A 82 -6.06 -9.26 -14.65
CA THR A 82 -6.71 -7.95 -14.71
C THR A 82 -6.64 -7.26 -13.37
N ILE A 83 -6.17 -6.02 -13.38
CA ILE A 83 -6.17 -5.16 -12.20
C ILE A 83 -7.26 -4.10 -12.34
N THR A 84 -8.01 -3.88 -11.28
CA THR A 84 -8.85 -2.69 -11.14
C THR A 84 -8.21 -1.72 -10.16
N SER A 85 -8.10 -0.44 -10.55
CA SER A 85 -7.60 0.64 -9.71
C SER A 85 -8.72 1.61 -9.38
N ILE A 86 -9.12 1.67 -8.11
CA ILE A 86 -10.01 2.69 -7.57
C ILE A 86 -9.16 3.76 -6.91
N GLY A 87 -9.10 4.93 -7.56
CA GLY A 87 -8.10 5.96 -7.33
C GLY A 87 -6.90 5.83 -8.27
N THR A 88 -6.44 6.97 -8.77
CA THR A 88 -5.39 7.06 -9.81
C THR A 88 -4.25 7.99 -9.40
N GLY A 89 -4.02 8.12 -8.09
CA GLY A 89 -2.95 8.91 -7.50
C GLY A 89 -1.56 8.27 -7.64
N ASN A 90 -0.59 8.85 -6.94
CA ASN A 90 0.78 8.33 -6.93
C ASN A 90 0.85 6.89 -6.42
N GLN A 91 0.07 6.57 -5.36
CA GLN A 91 0.09 5.23 -4.78
C GLN A 91 -0.45 4.18 -5.75
N ALA A 92 -1.49 4.49 -6.55
CA ALA A 92 -1.98 3.59 -7.60
C ALA A 92 -0.87 3.23 -8.60
N ARG A 93 -0.05 4.20 -9.02
CA ARG A 93 1.10 3.97 -9.91
C ARG A 93 2.16 3.06 -9.27
N MET A 94 2.45 3.26 -7.99
CA MET A 94 3.42 2.44 -7.25
C MET A 94 2.94 1.01 -7.07
N GLN A 95 1.62 0.80 -6.90
CA GLN A 95 1.04 -0.53 -6.87
C GLN A 95 1.24 -1.26 -8.21
N ILE A 96 0.92 -0.63 -9.33
CA ILE A 96 1.13 -1.25 -10.65
C ILE A 96 2.60 -1.54 -10.91
N ARG A 97 3.49 -0.60 -10.58
CA ARG A 97 4.94 -0.77 -10.72
C ARG A 97 5.46 -1.99 -9.96
N ALA A 98 4.95 -2.24 -8.76
CA ALA A 98 5.37 -3.37 -7.94
C ALA A 98 4.67 -4.68 -8.34
N ILE A 99 3.38 -4.66 -8.61
CA ILE A 99 2.60 -5.87 -8.92
C ILE A 99 3.08 -6.50 -10.22
N ARG A 100 3.46 -5.72 -11.23
CA ARG A 100 4.02 -6.25 -12.50
C ARG A 100 5.30 -7.06 -12.34
N GLU A 101 6.02 -6.89 -11.25
CA GLU A 101 7.23 -7.67 -10.95
C GLU A 101 6.90 -9.10 -10.46
N VAL A 102 5.67 -9.35 -10.06
CA VAL A 102 5.24 -10.64 -9.49
C VAL A 102 4.18 -11.36 -10.33
N MET A 103 3.57 -10.67 -11.30
CA MET A 103 2.60 -11.26 -12.22
C MET A 103 2.58 -10.54 -13.57
N THR A 104 2.03 -11.21 -14.59
CA THR A 104 1.74 -10.58 -15.87
C THR A 104 0.39 -9.87 -15.81
N ILE A 105 0.36 -8.57 -16.13
CA ILE A 105 -0.86 -7.75 -16.19
C ILE A 105 -1.26 -7.60 -17.66
N GLU A 106 -2.46 -8.08 -18.03
CA GLU A 106 -2.97 -7.95 -19.40
C GLU A 106 -3.76 -6.65 -19.61
N ALA A 107 -4.48 -6.18 -18.58
CA ALA A 107 -5.24 -4.95 -18.64
C ALA A 107 -5.44 -4.34 -17.25
N ILE A 108 -5.64 -3.01 -17.23
CA ILE A 108 -6.02 -2.28 -16.02
C ILE A 108 -7.33 -1.56 -16.28
N HIS A 109 -8.34 -1.79 -15.45
CA HIS A 109 -9.56 -1.01 -15.39
C HIS A 109 -9.41 0.04 -14.30
N ALA A 110 -9.50 1.32 -14.64
CA ALA A 110 -9.26 2.39 -13.70
C ALA A 110 -10.48 3.31 -13.58
N TRP A 111 -10.75 3.73 -12.36
CA TRP A 111 -11.74 4.74 -12.05
C TRP A 111 -11.20 5.76 -11.05
N ASP A 112 -11.50 7.03 -11.28
CA ASP A 112 -11.21 8.12 -10.37
C ASP A 112 -12.34 9.15 -10.41
N HIS A 113 -12.53 9.84 -9.29
CA HIS A 113 -13.48 10.95 -9.21
C HIS A 113 -13.07 12.12 -10.10
N HIS A 114 -11.77 12.30 -10.35
CA HIS A 114 -11.21 13.36 -11.17
C HIS A 114 -10.83 12.86 -12.58
N PRO A 115 -11.57 13.22 -13.64
CA PRO A 115 -11.32 12.73 -15.00
C PRO A 115 -9.91 13.06 -15.52
N GLN A 116 -9.35 14.21 -15.13
CA GLN A 116 -7.98 14.59 -15.51
C GLN A 116 -6.93 13.67 -14.88
N SER A 117 -7.07 13.31 -13.60
CA SER A 117 -6.18 12.35 -12.93
C SER A 117 -6.25 10.98 -13.58
N LEU A 118 -7.46 10.54 -13.94
CA LEU A 118 -7.68 9.27 -14.64
C LEU A 118 -7.01 9.26 -16.03
N ALA A 119 -7.18 10.32 -16.81
CA ALA A 119 -6.54 10.44 -18.12
C ALA A 119 -5.01 10.47 -18.03
N GLN A 120 -4.47 11.19 -17.06
CA GLN A 120 -3.02 11.24 -16.82
C GLN A 120 -2.48 9.89 -16.35
N TYR A 121 -3.20 9.20 -15.47
CA TYR A 121 -2.84 7.85 -15.03
C TYR A 121 -2.76 6.88 -16.21
N LYS A 122 -3.77 6.88 -17.10
CA LYS A 122 -3.77 6.08 -18.32
C LYS A 122 -2.54 6.37 -19.16
N ALA A 123 -2.28 7.62 -19.46
CA ALA A 123 -1.14 8.02 -20.29
C ALA A 123 0.21 7.60 -19.67
N ASP A 124 0.35 7.74 -18.35
CA ASP A 124 1.58 7.38 -17.64
C ASP A 124 1.83 5.87 -17.64
N ILE A 125 0.81 5.07 -17.31
CA ILE A 125 0.92 3.60 -17.24
C ILE A 125 1.17 3.01 -18.64
N GLU A 126 0.44 3.45 -19.66
CA GLU A 126 0.63 2.97 -21.02
C GLU A 126 2.01 3.34 -21.57
N ARG A 127 2.49 4.55 -21.29
CA ARG A 127 3.82 5.00 -21.71
C ARG A 127 4.94 4.24 -20.99
N GLU A 128 4.83 4.06 -19.67
CA GLU A 128 5.91 3.49 -18.85
C GLU A 128 5.98 1.96 -18.94
N PHE A 129 4.83 1.30 -18.99
CA PHE A 129 4.75 -0.16 -18.87
C PHE A 129 4.17 -0.87 -20.09
N GLY A 130 3.59 -0.14 -21.04
CA GLY A 130 2.92 -0.74 -22.20
C GLY A 130 1.65 -1.52 -21.85
N ILE A 131 1.10 -1.35 -20.65
CA ILE A 131 -0.09 -2.06 -20.17
C ILE A 131 -1.33 -1.23 -20.56
N PRO A 132 -2.31 -1.79 -21.28
CA PRO A 132 -3.52 -1.07 -21.68
C PRO A 132 -4.36 -0.68 -20.44
N VAL A 133 -4.81 0.58 -20.42
CA VAL A 133 -5.68 1.10 -19.36
C VAL A 133 -7.04 1.47 -19.93
N VAL A 134 -8.07 0.82 -19.43
CA VAL A 134 -9.48 1.10 -19.72
C VAL A 134 -10.00 2.08 -18.66
N MET A 135 -10.43 3.26 -19.09
CA MET A 135 -11.11 4.20 -18.20
C MET A 135 -12.56 3.73 -18.02
N ALA A 136 -12.88 3.24 -16.84
CA ALA A 136 -14.20 2.72 -16.52
C ALA A 136 -15.25 3.83 -16.41
N ARG A 137 -16.48 3.52 -16.81
CA ARG A 137 -17.62 4.47 -16.79
C ARG A 137 -18.14 4.72 -15.37
N SER A 138 -18.00 3.73 -14.52
CA SER A 138 -18.40 3.77 -13.11
C SER A 138 -17.48 2.96 -12.24
N LYS A 139 -17.58 3.11 -10.92
CA LYS A 139 -16.89 2.24 -9.95
C LYS A 139 -17.30 0.77 -10.13
N GLN A 140 -18.60 0.53 -10.29
CA GLN A 140 -19.13 -0.81 -10.51
C GLN A 140 -18.53 -1.45 -11.77
N ASP A 141 -18.56 -0.74 -12.91
CA ASP A 141 -17.99 -1.21 -14.19
C ASP A 141 -16.51 -1.59 -14.03
N ALA A 142 -15.76 -0.82 -13.24
CA ALA A 142 -14.37 -1.15 -12.93
C ALA A 142 -14.23 -2.40 -12.04
N VAL A 143 -14.95 -2.44 -10.92
CA VAL A 143 -14.81 -3.49 -9.90
C VAL A 143 -15.22 -4.85 -10.43
N GLU A 144 -16.27 -4.93 -11.23
CA GLU A 144 -16.73 -6.17 -11.83
C GLU A 144 -15.74 -6.81 -12.82
N GLN A 145 -14.69 -6.10 -13.24
CA GLN A 145 -13.62 -6.62 -14.10
C GLN A 145 -12.39 -7.12 -13.31
N ALA A 146 -12.37 -6.93 -11.98
CA ALA A 146 -11.18 -7.17 -11.19
C ALA A 146 -10.89 -8.66 -10.95
N ASP A 147 -9.68 -9.13 -11.31
CA ASP A 147 -9.05 -10.26 -10.64
C ASP A 147 -8.35 -9.77 -9.36
N ILE A 148 -7.73 -8.59 -9.46
CA ILE A 148 -7.10 -7.86 -8.36
C ILE A 148 -7.71 -6.47 -8.30
N LEU A 149 -8.26 -6.11 -7.15
CA LEU A 149 -8.82 -4.80 -6.88
C LEU A 149 -7.87 -4.03 -5.97
N VAL A 150 -7.37 -2.89 -6.43
CA VAL A 150 -6.50 -2.00 -5.67
C VAL A 150 -7.27 -0.73 -5.32
N THR A 151 -7.38 -0.41 -4.03
CA THR A 151 -8.00 0.83 -3.55
C THR A 151 -6.96 1.72 -2.90
N THR A 152 -6.84 2.96 -3.39
CA THR A 152 -5.80 3.92 -2.98
C THR A 152 -6.32 5.34 -2.97
N THR A 153 -7.52 5.57 -2.44
CA THR A 153 -8.14 6.90 -2.44
C THR A 153 -7.96 7.62 -1.10
N ARG A 154 -8.38 8.86 -1.06
CA ARG A 154 -8.55 9.65 0.17
C ARG A 154 -10.02 9.68 0.60
N GLY A 155 -10.84 8.75 0.11
CA GLY A 155 -12.28 8.73 0.31
C GLY A 155 -12.71 8.63 1.77
N LYS A 156 -13.87 9.18 2.04
CA LYS A 156 -14.57 9.02 3.31
C LYS A 156 -15.90 8.33 3.01
N GLY A 157 -15.94 7.01 3.15
CA GLY A 157 -17.13 6.21 2.90
C GLY A 157 -16.92 5.16 1.82
N SER A 158 -17.79 4.15 1.80
CA SER A 158 -17.72 3.02 0.92
C SER A 158 -17.69 3.42 -0.56
N LEU A 159 -16.63 3.04 -1.24
CA LEU A 159 -16.44 3.25 -2.68
C LEU A 159 -16.67 1.97 -3.49
N VAL A 160 -16.50 0.82 -2.85
CA VAL A 160 -16.69 -0.52 -3.40
C VAL A 160 -17.81 -1.20 -2.64
N GLU A 161 -18.85 -1.62 -3.34
CA GLU A 161 -19.98 -2.36 -2.78
C GLU A 161 -19.75 -3.86 -2.87
N ALA A 162 -20.24 -4.62 -1.89
CA ALA A 162 -20.07 -6.07 -1.83
C ALA A 162 -20.66 -6.79 -3.06
N ALA A 163 -21.77 -6.30 -3.57
CA ALA A 163 -22.45 -6.86 -4.75
C ALA A 163 -21.61 -6.80 -6.04
N TRP A 164 -20.59 -5.96 -6.11
CA TRP A 164 -19.73 -5.82 -7.30
C TRP A 164 -18.51 -6.74 -7.27
N VAL A 165 -18.14 -7.25 -6.08
CA VAL A 165 -16.95 -8.08 -5.90
C VAL A 165 -17.24 -9.52 -6.29
N ARG A 166 -16.53 -10.00 -7.30
CA ARG A 166 -16.71 -11.37 -7.81
C ARG A 166 -15.97 -12.39 -6.93
N PRO A 167 -16.46 -13.64 -6.87
CA PRO A 167 -15.66 -14.74 -6.33
C PRO A 167 -14.26 -14.79 -6.96
N GLY A 168 -13.27 -15.11 -6.16
CA GLY A 168 -11.88 -15.20 -6.59
C GLY A 168 -11.11 -13.87 -6.64
N THR A 169 -11.76 -12.73 -6.41
CA THR A 169 -11.08 -11.43 -6.37
C THR A 169 -10.10 -11.34 -5.20
N HIS A 170 -8.91 -10.82 -5.44
CA HIS A 170 -7.98 -10.36 -4.40
C HIS A 170 -8.06 -8.84 -4.25
N ILE A 171 -8.30 -8.35 -3.04
CA ILE A 171 -8.43 -6.92 -2.73
C ILE A 171 -7.17 -6.46 -2.00
N VAL A 172 -6.52 -5.43 -2.54
CA VAL A 172 -5.37 -4.74 -1.96
C VAL A 172 -5.86 -3.39 -1.45
N ALA A 173 -6.24 -3.34 -0.17
CA ALA A 173 -6.79 -2.16 0.48
C ALA A 173 -5.67 -1.36 1.16
N ILE A 174 -5.24 -0.28 0.51
CA ILE A 174 -4.08 0.54 0.91
C ILE A 174 -4.46 1.96 1.29
N GLY A 175 -5.66 2.42 0.90
CA GLY A 175 -6.04 3.83 1.05
C GLY A 175 -6.39 4.24 2.48
N THR A 176 -6.72 3.26 3.33
CA THR A 176 -7.18 3.50 4.70
C THR A 176 -6.06 3.26 5.71
N ASP A 177 -5.54 4.34 6.26
CA ASP A 177 -4.44 4.35 7.22
C ASP A 177 -4.73 5.23 8.45
N THR A 178 -5.91 5.83 8.49
CA THR A 178 -6.36 6.75 9.54
C THR A 178 -7.81 6.47 9.89
N GLN A 179 -8.13 6.54 11.17
CA GLN A 179 -9.48 6.30 11.67
C GLN A 179 -10.52 7.18 10.95
N GLY A 180 -11.63 6.58 10.53
CA GLY A 180 -12.72 7.25 9.81
C GLY A 180 -12.57 7.31 8.29
N LYS A 181 -11.43 6.89 7.71
CA LYS A 181 -11.34 6.59 6.29
C LYS A 181 -11.98 5.24 5.99
N GLN A 182 -12.57 5.11 4.82
CA GLN A 182 -13.20 3.88 4.35
C GLN A 182 -13.22 3.86 2.83
N GLU A 183 -12.92 2.73 2.23
CA GLU A 183 -13.04 2.49 0.79
C GLU A 183 -13.95 1.29 0.47
N LEU A 184 -13.98 0.28 1.36
CA LEU A 184 -14.73 -0.96 1.17
C LEU A 184 -16.03 -0.96 1.96
N GLU A 185 -17.09 -1.52 1.37
CA GLU A 185 -18.28 -1.85 2.12
C GLU A 185 -17.97 -2.96 3.12
N PRO A 186 -18.33 -2.80 4.42
CA PRO A 186 -17.99 -3.78 5.45
C PRO A 186 -18.52 -5.21 5.19
N GLU A 187 -19.62 -5.34 4.45
CA GLU A 187 -20.18 -6.65 4.10
C GLU A 187 -19.25 -7.51 3.23
N ILE A 188 -18.28 -6.93 2.52
CA ILE A 188 -17.26 -7.66 1.76
C ILE A 188 -16.47 -8.59 2.68
N PHE A 189 -16.23 -8.17 3.91
CA PHE A 189 -15.43 -8.91 4.89
C PHE A 189 -16.09 -10.18 5.42
N ARG A 190 -17.43 -10.29 5.39
CA ARG A 190 -18.20 -11.40 5.96
C ARG A 190 -17.75 -12.77 5.47
N ASN A 191 -17.42 -12.87 4.19
CA ASN A 191 -17.04 -14.14 3.56
C ASN A 191 -15.65 -14.09 2.93
N ALA A 192 -14.83 -13.13 3.31
CA ALA A 192 -13.48 -12.97 2.77
C ALA A 192 -12.42 -13.55 3.71
N LYS A 193 -11.34 -14.08 3.14
CA LYS A 193 -10.11 -14.37 3.89
C LYS A 193 -9.38 -13.05 4.17
N ILE A 194 -9.41 -12.60 5.41
CA ILE A 194 -8.89 -11.31 5.86
C ILE A 194 -7.44 -11.48 6.29
N VAL A 195 -6.54 -10.76 5.64
CA VAL A 195 -5.11 -10.74 5.95
C VAL A 195 -4.68 -9.29 6.18
N ASN A 196 -4.02 -9.02 7.28
CA ASN A 196 -3.54 -7.69 7.63
C ASN A 196 -2.01 -7.58 7.48
N ASP A 197 -1.49 -6.37 7.30
CA ASP A 197 -0.06 -6.13 7.50
C ASP A 197 0.29 -6.17 9.00
N SER A 198 -0.56 -5.58 9.84
CA SER A 198 -0.55 -5.67 11.29
C SER A 198 -1.97 -5.69 11.83
N ILE A 199 -2.36 -6.78 12.48
CA ILE A 199 -3.70 -6.91 13.09
C ILE A 199 -3.91 -5.79 14.10
N ALA A 200 -2.91 -5.52 14.95
CA ALA A 200 -3.00 -4.49 15.97
C ALA A 200 -3.32 -3.10 15.40
N GLN A 201 -2.78 -2.76 14.22
CA GLN A 201 -3.04 -1.48 13.58
C GLN A 201 -4.34 -1.47 12.77
N CYS A 202 -4.61 -2.53 11.99
CA CYS A 202 -5.76 -2.57 11.09
C CYS A 202 -7.10 -2.60 11.84
N VAL A 203 -7.14 -3.22 13.03
CA VAL A 203 -8.35 -3.22 13.88
C VAL A 203 -8.63 -1.86 14.53
N GLU A 204 -7.68 -0.93 14.51
CA GLU A 204 -7.83 0.41 15.07
C GLU A 204 -8.10 1.49 14.00
N LYS A 205 -7.50 1.34 12.81
CA LYS A 205 -7.50 2.42 11.80
C LYS A 205 -7.46 1.94 10.33
N GLY A 206 -7.48 0.63 10.07
CA GLY A 206 -7.56 0.05 8.71
C GLY A 206 -9.00 -0.16 8.24
N GLU A 207 -9.15 -0.77 7.06
CA GLU A 207 -10.45 -1.20 6.55
C GLU A 207 -11.13 -2.22 7.47
N THR A 208 -10.34 -3.07 8.15
CA THR A 208 -10.81 -4.08 9.11
C THR A 208 -11.54 -3.47 10.32
N TRP A 209 -11.25 -2.21 10.66
CA TRP A 209 -11.93 -1.48 11.75
C TRP A 209 -13.46 -1.38 11.52
N HIS A 210 -13.89 -1.12 10.27
CA HIS A 210 -15.31 -0.88 9.98
C HIS A 210 -16.21 -2.11 10.18
N PRO A 211 -15.89 -3.30 9.64
CA PRO A 211 -16.70 -4.50 9.88
C PRO A 211 -16.65 -4.98 11.33
N LEU A 212 -15.54 -4.77 12.07
CA LEU A 212 -15.47 -5.04 13.50
C LEU A 212 -16.44 -4.16 14.30
N ASN A 213 -16.42 -2.84 14.07
CA ASN A 213 -17.29 -1.90 14.79
C ASN A 213 -18.78 -2.07 14.45
N LYS A 214 -19.09 -2.63 13.28
CA LYS A 214 -20.46 -2.96 12.88
C LYS A 214 -20.89 -4.38 13.29
N ASN A 215 -20.06 -5.13 14.00
CA ASN A 215 -20.28 -6.52 14.38
C ASN A 215 -20.60 -7.44 13.18
N ILE A 216 -20.03 -7.14 12.01
CA ILE A 216 -20.12 -7.98 10.80
C ILE A 216 -19.13 -9.12 10.89
N ILE A 217 -17.97 -8.85 11.47
CA ILE A 217 -16.93 -9.83 11.83
C ILE A 217 -16.50 -9.63 13.29
N SER A 218 -15.82 -10.64 13.82
CA SER A 218 -15.06 -10.61 15.08
C SER A 218 -13.56 -10.61 14.81
N LYS A 219 -12.74 -10.43 15.84
CA LYS A 219 -11.27 -10.54 15.68
C LYS A 219 -10.81 -11.94 15.29
N ASP A 220 -11.58 -12.97 15.66
CA ASP A 220 -11.28 -14.36 15.36
C ASP A 220 -11.51 -14.70 13.87
N ASP A 221 -12.23 -13.85 13.14
CA ASP A 221 -12.43 -13.98 11.69
C ASP A 221 -11.25 -13.45 10.89
N ILE A 222 -10.28 -12.76 11.52
CA ILE A 222 -9.05 -12.31 10.87
C ILE A 222 -8.14 -13.52 10.72
N HIS A 223 -7.86 -13.91 9.47
CA HIS A 223 -7.13 -15.14 9.18
C HIS A 223 -5.66 -15.08 9.64
N ALA A 224 -4.94 -14.01 9.29
CA ALA A 224 -3.50 -13.92 9.54
C ALA A 224 -2.93 -12.50 9.39
N GLU A 225 -1.75 -12.28 9.89
CA GLU A 225 -0.83 -11.28 9.35
C GLU A 225 -0.10 -11.84 8.13
N ILE A 226 0.20 -10.98 7.14
CA ILE A 226 0.86 -11.41 5.90
C ILE A 226 2.20 -12.10 6.17
N GLY A 227 2.91 -11.70 7.23
CA GLY A 227 4.16 -12.32 7.65
C GLY A 227 4.03 -13.80 8.03
N GLU A 228 2.89 -14.20 8.61
CA GLU A 228 2.63 -15.59 8.97
C GLU A 228 2.47 -16.47 7.71
N ILE A 229 1.82 -15.92 6.68
CA ILE A 229 1.66 -16.61 5.39
C ILE A 229 3.00 -16.75 4.68
N LEU A 230 3.82 -15.70 4.66
CA LEU A 230 5.15 -15.72 4.04
C LEU A 230 6.10 -16.71 4.72
N LEU A 231 5.93 -16.94 6.03
CA LEU A 231 6.68 -17.92 6.80
C LEU A 231 6.10 -19.35 6.72
N GLY A 232 4.99 -19.54 5.99
CA GLY A 232 4.32 -20.84 5.88
C GLY A 232 3.61 -21.30 7.16
N LYS A 233 3.38 -20.40 8.13
CA LYS A 233 2.67 -20.71 9.39
C LYS A 233 1.15 -20.76 9.19
N LYS A 234 0.65 -20.01 8.23
CA LYS A 234 -0.75 -19.96 7.83
C LYS A 234 -0.85 -20.13 6.30
N PRO A 235 -1.88 -20.77 5.78
CA PRO A 235 -2.07 -20.87 4.33
C PRO A 235 -2.44 -19.51 3.74
N GLY A 236 -2.00 -19.25 2.52
CA GLY A 236 -2.48 -18.14 1.70
C GLY A 236 -3.85 -18.47 1.08
N ARG A 237 -4.02 -18.19 -0.22
CA ARG A 237 -5.21 -18.62 -0.95
C ARG A 237 -5.23 -20.15 -1.08
N GLU A 238 -6.38 -20.76 -0.82
CA GLU A 238 -6.58 -22.21 -0.89
C GLU A 238 -7.50 -22.61 -2.03
N THR A 239 -8.48 -21.76 -2.40
CA THR A 239 -9.39 -22.02 -3.52
C THR A 239 -9.47 -20.84 -4.47
N ASP A 240 -9.87 -21.09 -5.72
CA ASP A 240 -10.00 -20.05 -6.73
C ASP A 240 -11.21 -19.13 -6.50
N ASP A 241 -12.20 -19.58 -5.72
CA ASP A 241 -13.42 -18.79 -5.44
C ASP A 241 -13.30 -17.91 -4.20
N GLU A 242 -12.26 -18.09 -3.36
CA GLU A 242 -12.06 -17.23 -2.20
C GLU A 242 -11.97 -15.77 -2.61
N ILE A 243 -12.68 -14.88 -1.92
CA ILE A 243 -12.36 -13.46 -1.89
C ILE A 243 -11.31 -13.28 -0.81
N THR A 244 -10.17 -12.66 -1.15
CA THR A 244 -9.10 -12.40 -0.20
C THR A 244 -8.90 -10.90 -0.08
N ILE A 245 -8.72 -10.40 1.14
CA ILE A 245 -8.46 -8.97 1.43
C ILE A 245 -7.10 -8.85 2.10
N PHE A 246 -6.27 -7.99 1.57
CA PHE A 246 -5.07 -7.50 2.25
C PHE A 246 -5.31 -6.07 2.68
N ASP A 247 -5.51 -5.85 3.98
CA ASP A 247 -5.66 -4.53 4.59
C ASP A 247 -4.31 -4.09 5.16
N SER A 248 -3.81 -2.93 4.72
CA SER A 248 -2.49 -2.44 5.09
C SER A 248 -2.50 -0.96 5.45
N THR A 249 -2.17 -0.68 6.69
CA THR A 249 -1.97 0.68 7.23
C THR A 249 -0.51 1.14 7.18
N GLY A 250 0.39 0.23 6.79
CA GLY A 250 1.83 0.46 6.68
C GLY A 250 2.57 0.40 8.02
N MET A 251 3.58 -0.46 8.08
CA MET A 251 4.40 -0.69 9.27
C MET A 251 5.75 0.02 9.19
N ALA A 252 6.28 0.41 10.35
CA ALA A 252 7.62 1.01 10.45
C ALA A 252 8.73 0.10 9.91
N ILE A 253 8.58 -1.24 10.04
CA ILE A 253 9.56 -2.20 9.52
C ILE A 253 9.69 -2.17 8.00
N GLN A 254 8.61 -1.83 7.28
CA GLN A 254 8.64 -1.67 5.82
C GLN A 254 9.49 -0.46 5.43
N ASP A 255 9.31 0.67 6.13
CA ASP A 255 10.12 1.87 5.93
C ASP A 255 11.59 1.61 6.30
N ASN A 256 11.85 0.91 7.42
CA ASN A 256 13.18 0.54 7.90
C ASN A 256 13.94 -0.31 6.87
N THR A 257 13.35 -1.43 6.47
CA THR A 257 14.00 -2.37 5.56
C THR A 257 14.29 -1.74 4.19
N THR A 258 13.33 -0.98 3.65
CA THR A 258 13.48 -0.32 2.35
C THR A 258 14.54 0.77 2.40
N SER A 259 14.51 1.62 3.41
CA SER A 259 15.50 2.70 3.55
C SER A 259 16.91 2.17 3.83
N TYR A 260 17.04 1.09 4.61
CA TYR A 260 18.35 0.46 4.81
C TYR A 260 18.90 -0.16 3.52
N LEU A 261 18.07 -0.80 2.70
CA LEU A 261 18.48 -1.30 1.38
C LEU A 261 18.97 -0.16 0.48
N ILE A 262 18.23 0.95 0.45
CA ILE A 262 18.62 2.14 -0.33
C ILE A 262 19.94 2.72 0.18
N TYR A 263 20.10 2.85 1.50
CA TYR A 263 21.35 3.31 2.12
C TYR A 263 22.54 2.43 1.71
N ARG A 264 22.41 1.12 1.82
CA ARG A 264 23.48 0.18 1.40
C ARG A 264 23.84 0.32 -0.08
N ASN A 265 22.84 0.45 -0.94
CA ASN A 265 23.05 0.64 -2.38
C ASN A 265 23.74 1.99 -2.66
N ALA A 266 23.33 3.04 -1.97
CA ALA A 266 23.95 4.37 -2.10
C ALA A 266 25.44 4.36 -1.71
N ILE A 267 25.80 3.70 -0.59
CA ILE A 267 27.19 3.52 -0.19
C ILE A 267 27.97 2.73 -1.25
N ALA A 268 27.41 1.60 -1.73
CA ALA A 268 28.07 0.76 -2.73
C ALA A 268 28.29 1.46 -4.07
N SER A 269 27.40 2.38 -4.46
CA SER A 269 27.49 3.18 -5.71
C SER A 269 28.11 4.56 -5.53
N SER A 270 28.56 4.90 -4.32
CA SER A 270 29.09 6.24 -3.99
C SER A 270 28.10 7.37 -4.35
N THR A 271 26.80 7.12 -4.14
CA THR A 271 25.73 8.08 -4.43
C THR A 271 25.32 8.80 -3.14
N GLY A 272 24.97 10.08 -3.25
CA GLY A 272 24.59 10.93 -2.13
C GLY A 272 25.72 11.87 -1.70
N THR A 273 25.49 12.61 -0.62
CA THR A 273 26.45 13.56 -0.05
C THR A 273 26.87 13.09 1.34
N ALA A 274 28.14 12.86 1.54
CA ALA A 274 28.71 12.57 2.85
C ALA A 274 28.87 13.87 3.64
N PHE A 275 28.44 13.88 4.91
CA PHE A 275 28.67 14.99 5.81
C PHE A 275 28.88 14.49 7.26
N GLU A 276 29.63 15.24 8.03
CA GLU A 276 29.86 14.93 9.43
C GLU A 276 28.77 15.63 10.26
N PHE A 277 27.88 14.84 10.87
CA PHE A 277 26.76 15.37 11.65
C PHE A 277 27.13 15.65 13.11
N ILE A 278 27.95 14.78 13.70
CA ILE A 278 28.44 14.92 15.06
C ILE A 278 29.97 14.95 15.01
N ARG A 279 30.56 16.04 15.49
CA ARG A 279 32.02 16.12 15.70
C ARG A 279 32.35 15.54 17.06
N SER A 280 33.23 14.54 17.08
CA SER A 280 33.84 13.97 18.30
C SER A 280 34.87 14.94 18.89
#